data_7ccd5cf1121fd75a9834eb6f9bcb972f
#
_entry.id   7ccd5cf1121fd75a9834eb6f9bcb972f
#
_cell.length_a   1.000
_cell.length_b   1.000
_cell.length_c   1.000
_cell.angle_alpha   90.00
_cell.angle_beta   90.00
_cell.angle_gamma   90.00
#
_symmetry.space_group_name_H-M   'P 1'
#
loop_
_entity.id
_entity.type
_entity.pdbx_description
1 polymer ?
#
loop_
_entity_poly.entity_id
_entity_poly.type
_entity_poly.pdbx_seq_one_letter_code
_entity_poly.pdbx_strand_id
1 'polypeptide(L)'
;MTRISPGNDALDSARVQALFETARQTRGFMPDDEGEALFAAALRAGLAALPAAVPTTFVEIGAWCGKSTVYLGAAAEATGAALLSIDHHRGSEENQPGWEYHEPDLVDPEIGRLDTLPHWRRTITRAALESSVVGIVGDSPTLAARWDRPLAFCFIDGGHGEEPAWADFRGWSPHVALGGWLAIHDVFPDPADGGRPPYELYCAALDSGEFTEDGACGSLRVLRRITLPG
;
A
#
# COMPACT_ATOMS: atom_id res chain seq x y z
N MET A 1 17.16 27.61 -23.76
CA MET A 1 17.06 26.17 -23.46
C MET A 1 17.98 25.87 -22.29
N THR A 2 17.46 25.97 -21.08
CA THR A 2 18.21 25.70 -19.84
C THR A 2 18.07 24.21 -19.53
N ARG A 3 19.16 23.47 -19.58
CA ARG A 3 19.20 22.07 -19.16
C ARG A 3 18.99 22.05 -17.65
N ILE A 4 17.88 21.47 -17.21
CA ILE A 4 17.71 21.08 -15.82
C ILE A 4 18.52 19.78 -15.67
N SER A 5 19.66 19.87 -14.98
CA SER A 5 20.37 18.69 -14.49
C SER A 5 19.51 18.07 -13.40
N PRO A 6 19.30 16.74 -13.39
CA PRO A 6 18.73 16.07 -12.22
C PRO A 6 19.80 16.15 -11.14
N GLY A 7 19.61 17.02 -10.15
CA GLY A 7 20.37 17.01 -8.93
C GLY A 7 20.14 15.68 -8.23
N ASN A 8 21.22 14.97 -7.98
CA ASN A 8 21.27 13.80 -7.10
C ASN A 8 21.26 14.32 -5.65
N ASP A 9 20.19 15.04 -5.31
CA ASP A 9 19.98 15.50 -3.94
C ASP A 9 19.51 14.29 -3.14
N ALA A 10 20.37 13.86 -2.21
CA ALA A 10 20.02 12.94 -1.14
C ALA A 10 18.62 13.28 -0.64
N LEU A 11 17.77 12.24 -0.49
CA LEU A 11 16.44 12.33 0.13
C LEU A 11 16.41 13.51 1.08
N ASP A 12 15.56 14.51 0.82
CA ASP A 12 15.39 15.61 1.77
C ASP A 12 14.85 15.03 3.07
N SER A 13 15.77 14.73 3.98
CA SER A 13 15.46 14.08 5.25
C SER A 13 14.43 14.90 6.05
N ALA A 14 14.44 16.23 5.92
CA ALA A 14 13.47 17.10 6.56
C ALA A 14 12.07 16.91 5.96
N ARG A 15 11.95 16.78 4.64
CA ARG A 15 10.68 16.50 3.95
C ARG A 15 10.12 15.14 4.35
N VAL A 16 10.96 14.10 4.38
CA VAL A 16 10.55 12.76 4.81
C VAL A 16 10.07 12.77 6.26
N GLN A 17 10.77 13.44 7.17
CA GLN A 17 10.36 13.55 8.58
C GLN A 17 9.02 14.31 8.72
N ALA A 18 8.80 15.36 7.95
CA ALA A 18 7.52 16.08 7.94
C ALA A 18 6.37 15.21 7.43
N LEU A 19 6.62 14.34 6.45
CA LEU A 19 5.65 13.36 5.97
C LEU A 19 5.35 12.28 7.02
N PHE A 20 6.37 11.76 7.70
CA PHE A 20 6.20 10.80 8.79
C PHE A 20 5.37 11.41 9.93
N GLU A 21 5.62 12.67 10.27
CA GLU A 21 4.80 13.36 11.28
C GLU A 21 3.34 13.51 10.82
N THR A 22 3.12 13.79 9.54
CA THR A 22 1.77 13.81 8.95
C THR A 22 1.11 12.43 9.03
N ALA A 23 1.85 11.36 8.74
CA ALA A 23 1.35 9.99 8.84
C ALA A 23 0.98 9.62 10.29
N ARG A 24 1.82 9.96 11.28
CA ARG A 24 1.54 9.72 12.72
C ARG A 24 0.26 10.42 13.18
N GLN A 25 -0.03 11.61 12.66
CA GLN A 25 -1.25 12.37 12.97
C GLN A 25 -2.46 11.93 12.15
N THR A 26 -2.27 11.05 11.16
CA THR A 26 -3.35 10.55 10.33
C THR A 26 -4.03 9.36 10.99
N ARG A 27 -5.37 9.37 10.97
CA ARG A 27 -6.18 8.24 11.42
C ARG A 27 -5.85 6.98 10.60
N GLY A 28 -5.63 5.86 11.29
CA GLY A 28 -5.34 4.56 10.68
C GLY A 28 -4.74 3.60 11.71
N PHE A 29 -4.73 2.33 11.38
CA PHE A 29 -4.37 1.25 12.31
C PHE A 29 -2.89 0.84 12.25
N MET A 30 -2.19 1.22 11.18
CA MET A 30 -0.78 0.87 10.99
C MET A 30 0.12 1.49 12.09
N PRO A 31 0.93 0.67 12.81
CA PRO A 31 1.96 1.15 13.71
C PRO A 31 3.01 2.00 12.97
N ASP A 32 3.59 2.97 13.67
CA ASP A 32 4.51 3.92 13.02
C ASP A 32 5.81 3.27 12.55
N ASP A 33 6.33 2.29 13.29
CA ASP A 33 7.50 1.50 12.91
C ASP A 33 7.25 0.62 11.68
N GLU A 34 6.06 0.05 11.55
CA GLU A 34 5.64 -0.68 10.34
C GLU A 34 5.50 0.27 9.14
N GLY A 35 4.94 1.47 9.36
CA GLY A 35 4.86 2.50 8.33
C GLY A 35 6.23 2.97 7.84
N GLU A 36 7.19 3.16 8.75
CA GLU A 36 8.57 3.49 8.40
C GLU A 36 9.28 2.35 7.66
N ALA A 37 9.01 1.09 8.04
CA ALA A 37 9.50 -0.09 7.34
C ALA A 37 8.89 -0.22 5.92
N LEU A 38 7.60 0.08 5.79
CA LEU A 38 6.89 0.12 4.50
C LEU A 38 7.49 1.19 3.57
N PHE A 39 7.73 2.41 4.09
CA PHE A 39 8.45 3.46 3.36
C PHE A 39 9.82 2.96 2.88
N ALA A 40 10.62 2.35 3.77
CA ALA A 40 11.96 1.88 3.42
C ALA A 40 11.92 0.80 2.33
N ALA A 41 10.93 -0.09 2.36
CA ALA A 41 10.74 -1.11 1.34
C ALA A 41 10.35 -0.49 -0.03
N ALA A 42 9.37 0.42 -0.04
CA ALA A 42 8.95 1.12 -1.25
C ALA A 42 10.07 2.01 -1.83
N LEU A 43 10.88 2.66 -0.97
CA LEU A 43 12.05 3.41 -1.40
C LEU A 43 13.07 2.53 -2.11
N ARG A 44 13.38 1.33 -1.56
CA ARG A 44 14.26 0.35 -2.23
C ARG A 44 13.71 -0.04 -3.59
N ALA A 45 12.40 -0.25 -3.70
CA ALA A 45 11.75 -0.59 -4.95
C ALA A 45 11.86 0.52 -6.00
N GLY A 46 11.67 1.78 -5.58
CA GLY A 46 11.78 2.93 -6.46
C GLY A 46 13.22 3.23 -6.93
N LEU A 47 14.21 2.87 -6.11
CA LEU A 47 15.64 3.04 -6.44
C LEU A 47 16.21 1.82 -7.19
N ALA A 48 15.50 0.70 -7.24
CA ALA A 48 15.99 -0.49 -7.92
C ALA A 48 16.11 -0.26 -9.43
N ALA A 49 17.18 -0.81 -10.00
CA ALA A 49 17.37 -0.84 -11.45
C ALA A 49 16.42 -1.91 -12.08
N LEU A 50 15.14 -1.58 -12.18
CA LEU A 50 14.20 -2.39 -12.95
C LEU A 50 14.47 -2.23 -14.45
N PRO A 51 14.05 -3.19 -15.31
CA PRO A 51 14.15 -3.01 -16.76
C PRO A 51 13.56 -1.67 -17.18
N ALA A 52 14.25 -0.93 -18.06
CA ALA A 52 13.89 0.45 -18.45
C ALA A 52 12.47 0.60 -19.01
N ALA A 53 11.84 -0.50 -19.43
CA ALA A 53 10.45 -0.52 -19.89
C ALA A 53 9.40 -0.62 -18.75
N VAL A 54 9.84 -0.84 -17.50
CA VAL A 54 8.95 -0.91 -16.35
C VAL A 54 8.80 0.49 -15.75
N PRO A 55 7.62 1.14 -15.85
CA PRO A 55 7.38 2.38 -15.14
C PRO A 55 7.51 2.12 -13.63
N THR A 56 8.16 3.03 -12.92
CA THR A 56 8.25 2.93 -11.46
C THR A 56 6.88 3.28 -10.87
N THR A 57 6.00 2.27 -10.82
CA THR A 57 4.64 2.37 -10.33
C THR A 57 4.50 1.54 -9.07
N PHE A 58 3.95 2.17 -8.03
CA PHE A 58 3.54 1.53 -6.80
C PHE A 58 2.02 1.40 -6.77
N VAL A 59 1.52 0.33 -6.19
CA VAL A 59 0.08 0.13 -5.93
C VAL A 59 -0.11 -0.13 -4.44
N GLU A 60 -1.10 0.52 -3.86
CA GLU A 60 -1.64 0.28 -2.54
C GLU A 60 -3.09 -0.19 -2.68
N ILE A 61 -3.46 -1.27 -2.01
CA ILE A 61 -4.83 -1.78 -1.89
C ILE A 61 -5.25 -1.65 -0.44
N GLY A 62 -6.31 -0.87 -0.19
CA GLY A 62 -6.72 -0.48 1.16
C GLY A 62 -5.97 0.76 1.64
N ALA A 63 -6.61 1.91 1.54
CA ALA A 63 -6.00 3.20 1.88
C ALA A 63 -6.60 3.82 3.15
N TRP A 64 -7.81 3.39 3.54
CA TRP A 64 -8.55 3.95 4.68
C TRP A 64 -8.57 5.48 4.67
N CYS A 65 -8.01 6.12 5.71
CA CYS A 65 -7.87 7.58 5.80
C CYS A 65 -6.51 8.11 5.31
N GLY A 66 -5.65 7.23 4.76
CA GLY A 66 -4.42 7.61 4.06
C GLY A 66 -3.13 7.55 4.90
N LYS A 67 -3.11 6.87 6.06
CA LYS A 67 -1.90 6.78 6.88
C LYS A 67 -0.77 6.05 6.14
N SER A 68 -1.00 4.85 5.64
CA SER A 68 -0.07 4.08 4.80
C SER A 68 0.25 4.79 3.48
N THR A 69 -0.78 5.44 2.89
CA THR A 69 -0.60 6.24 1.66
C THR A 69 0.44 7.35 1.82
N VAL A 70 0.56 7.97 3.01
CA VAL A 70 1.59 9.00 3.26
C VAL A 70 2.99 8.40 3.27
N TYR A 71 3.20 7.24 3.91
CA TYR A 71 4.49 6.55 3.91
C TYR A 71 4.90 6.11 2.49
N LEU A 72 3.97 5.50 1.75
CA LEU A 72 4.22 5.09 0.37
C LEU A 72 4.39 6.28 -0.57
N GLY A 73 3.60 7.33 -0.38
CA GLY A 73 3.68 8.58 -1.14
C GLY A 73 5.01 9.31 -0.92
N ALA A 74 5.56 9.26 0.29
CA ALA A 74 6.90 9.78 0.59
C ALA A 74 7.98 9.05 -0.22
N ALA A 75 7.89 7.72 -0.32
CA ALA A 75 8.80 6.93 -1.15
C ALA A 75 8.60 7.21 -2.64
N ALA A 76 7.37 7.37 -3.09
CA ALA A 76 7.05 7.71 -4.47
C ALA A 76 7.60 9.10 -4.85
N GLU A 77 7.38 10.11 -4.00
CA GLU A 77 7.94 11.47 -4.21
C GLU A 77 9.48 11.42 -4.29
N ALA A 78 10.12 10.72 -3.36
CA ALA A 78 11.57 10.64 -3.28
C ALA A 78 12.23 9.92 -4.47
N THR A 79 11.52 9.03 -5.14
CA THR A 79 12.04 8.21 -6.24
C THR A 79 11.52 8.62 -7.62
N GLY A 80 10.56 9.55 -7.68
CA GLY A 80 9.86 9.91 -8.91
C GLY A 80 8.89 8.83 -9.40
N ALA A 81 8.51 7.88 -8.53
CA ALA A 81 7.48 6.89 -8.81
C ALA A 81 6.07 7.52 -8.76
N ALA A 82 5.09 6.83 -9.33
CA ALA A 82 3.68 7.12 -9.12
C ALA A 82 3.08 6.09 -8.17
N LEU A 83 2.39 6.53 -7.11
CA LEU A 83 1.59 5.68 -6.25
C LEU A 83 0.12 5.71 -6.69
N LEU A 84 -0.44 4.56 -7.00
CA LEU A 84 -1.87 4.36 -7.21
C LEU A 84 -2.46 3.79 -5.93
N SER A 85 -3.23 4.59 -5.21
CA SER A 85 -3.89 4.21 -3.96
C SER A 85 -5.34 3.85 -4.25
N ILE A 86 -5.67 2.57 -4.10
CA ILE A 86 -6.94 1.97 -4.52
C ILE A 86 -7.76 1.62 -3.29
N ASP A 87 -8.95 2.19 -3.19
CA ASP A 87 -9.89 1.90 -2.12
C ASP A 87 -11.32 2.24 -2.58
N HIS A 88 -12.30 1.47 -2.19
CA HIS A 88 -13.72 1.83 -2.37
C HIS A 88 -14.24 2.78 -1.29
N HIS A 89 -13.48 3.00 -0.22
CA HIS A 89 -13.75 3.90 0.89
C HIS A 89 -15.05 3.63 1.67
N ARG A 90 -15.49 2.35 1.68
CA ARG A 90 -16.70 1.91 2.40
C ARG A 90 -16.39 1.00 3.59
N GLY A 91 -15.10 0.77 3.85
CA GLY A 91 -14.60 -0.14 4.88
C GLY A 91 -14.86 -1.62 4.56
N SER A 92 -14.12 -2.50 5.21
CA SER A 92 -14.34 -3.94 5.18
C SER A 92 -15.50 -4.34 6.10
N GLU A 93 -15.75 -5.64 6.23
CA GLU A 93 -16.79 -6.18 7.12
C GLU A 93 -16.58 -5.74 8.57
N GLU A 94 -15.35 -5.77 9.05
CA GLU A 94 -14.97 -5.44 10.43
C GLU A 94 -15.15 -3.95 10.79
N ASN A 95 -15.35 -3.08 9.79
CA ASN A 95 -15.62 -1.66 10.00
C ASN A 95 -17.12 -1.32 9.99
N GLN A 96 -18.00 -2.30 9.73
CA GLN A 96 -19.43 -2.07 9.68
C GLN A 96 -20.05 -1.96 11.09
N PRO A 97 -21.26 -1.37 11.22
CA PRO A 97 -21.94 -1.26 12.51
C PRO A 97 -22.07 -2.62 13.23
N GLY A 98 -21.63 -2.65 14.49
CA GLY A 98 -21.65 -3.86 15.33
C GLY A 98 -20.34 -4.64 15.37
N TRP A 99 -19.34 -4.25 14.58
CA TRP A 99 -18.01 -4.82 14.61
C TRP A 99 -17.02 -3.95 15.39
N GLU A 100 -15.88 -4.54 15.78
CA GLU A 100 -14.90 -3.93 16.69
C GLU A 100 -14.27 -2.64 16.13
N TYR A 101 -14.00 -2.61 14.83
CA TYR A 101 -13.33 -1.47 14.18
C TYR A 101 -14.32 -0.47 13.53
N HIS A 102 -15.58 -0.48 14.00
CA HIS A 102 -16.56 0.49 13.52
C HIS A 102 -16.30 1.88 14.11
N GLU A 103 -16.16 2.87 13.23
CA GLU A 103 -15.98 4.28 13.58
C GLU A 103 -17.20 5.10 13.12
N PRO A 104 -18.18 5.38 14.02
CA PRO A 104 -19.43 6.04 13.64
C PRO A 104 -19.27 7.44 13.04
N ASP A 105 -18.21 8.16 13.39
CA ASP A 105 -17.90 9.48 12.86
C ASP A 105 -17.37 9.50 11.43
N LEU A 106 -17.06 8.33 10.88
CA LEU A 106 -16.75 8.14 9.46
C LEU A 106 -17.98 7.76 8.61
N VAL A 107 -19.15 7.61 9.23
CA VAL A 107 -20.39 7.34 8.51
C VAL A 107 -20.92 8.64 7.90
N ASP A 108 -21.11 8.64 6.58
CA ASP A 108 -21.78 9.72 5.88
C ASP A 108 -23.25 9.80 6.32
N PRO A 109 -23.70 10.93 6.91
CA PRO A 109 -25.04 11.04 7.48
C PRO A 109 -26.16 11.04 6.42
N GLU A 110 -25.88 11.38 5.16
CA GLU A 110 -26.89 11.42 4.10
C GLU A 110 -27.18 10.04 3.54
N ILE A 111 -26.13 9.20 3.38
CA ILE A 111 -26.26 7.88 2.79
C ILE A 111 -26.22 6.75 3.83
N GLY A 112 -25.89 7.04 5.09
CA GLY A 112 -25.85 6.09 6.18
C GLY A 112 -24.81 4.99 6.02
N ARG A 113 -23.72 5.27 5.31
CA ARG A 113 -22.62 4.33 5.05
C ARG A 113 -21.28 4.97 5.39
N LEU A 114 -20.33 4.14 5.80
CA LEU A 114 -18.95 4.57 6.02
C LEU A 114 -18.40 5.21 4.75
N ASP A 115 -17.67 6.33 4.90
CA ASP A 115 -16.99 7.04 3.81
C ASP A 115 -15.67 7.65 4.30
N THR A 116 -14.56 6.98 4.01
CA THR A 116 -13.22 7.44 4.37
C THR A 116 -12.63 8.39 3.32
N LEU A 117 -13.20 8.48 2.11
CA LEU A 117 -12.66 9.27 0.99
C LEU A 117 -12.43 10.74 1.33
N PRO A 118 -13.35 11.46 2.02
CA PRO A 118 -13.11 12.85 2.40
C PRO A 118 -11.91 13.01 3.35
N HIS A 119 -11.65 12.01 4.20
CA HIS A 119 -10.52 11.99 5.13
C HIS A 119 -9.22 11.72 4.38
N TRP A 120 -9.19 10.70 3.53
CA TRP A 120 -8.07 10.39 2.67
C TRP A 120 -7.64 11.61 1.83
N ARG A 121 -8.59 12.28 1.18
CA ARG A 121 -8.29 13.49 0.39
C ARG A 121 -7.63 14.59 1.22
N ARG A 122 -8.14 14.85 2.43
CA ARG A 122 -7.55 15.84 3.34
C ARG A 122 -6.14 15.45 3.75
N THR A 123 -5.89 14.15 3.98
CA THR A 123 -4.56 13.62 4.31
C THR A 123 -3.58 13.90 3.17
N ILE A 124 -3.92 13.53 1.93
CA ILE A 124 -3.04 13.73 0.79
C ILE A 124 -2.76 15.21 0.53
N THR A 125 -3.78 16.08 0.67
CA THR A 125 -3.59 17.54 0.55
C THR A 125 -2.71 18.11 1.66
N ARG A 126 -2.89 17.68 2.93
CA ARG A 126 -2.01 18.11 4.03
C ARG A 126 -0.57 17.65 3.85
N ALA A 127 -0.40 16.46 3.31
CA ALA A 127 0.90 15.91 2.96
C ALA A 127 1.53 16.57 1.72
N ALA A 128 0.76 17.34 0.92
CA ALA A 128 1.16 17.90 -0.37
C ALA A 128 1.72 16.82 -1.32
N LEU A 129 1.03 15.68 -1.41
CA LEU A 129 1.43 14.50 -2.20
C LEU A 129 0.60 14.32 -3.48
N GLU A 130 -0.24 15.29 -3.87
CA GLU A 130 -1.13 15.19 -5.04
C GLU A 130 -0.39 14.97 -6.36
N SER A 131 0.89 15.33 -6.44
CA SER A 131 1.72 15.12 -7.64
C SER A 131 2.27 13.69 -7.76
N SER A 132 2.35 12.95 -6.67
CA SER A 132 2.95 11.62 -6.60
C SER A 132 1.92 10.52 -6.29
N VAL A 133 0.74 10.89 -5.78
CA VAL A 133 -0.33 9.97 -5.36
C VAL A 133 -1.57 10.18 -6.19
N VAL A 134 -2.06 9.11 -6.79
CA VAL A 134 -3.32 9.07 -7.55
C VAL A 134 -4.30 8.18 -6.80
N GLY A 135 -5.39 8.76 -6.28
CA GLY A 135 -6.48 7.99 -5.68
C GLY A 135 -7.40 7.36 -6.72
N ILE A 136 -7.65 6.09 -6.60
CA ILE A 136 -8.59 5.33 -7.42
C ILE A 136 -9.72 4.81 -6.53
N VAL A 137 -10.90 5.35 -6.72
CA VAL A 137 -12.09 4.93 -5.95
C VAL A 137 -12.78 3.78 -6.68
N GLY A 138 -12.75 2.58 -6.09
CA GLY A 138 -13.37 1.43 -6.70
C GLY A 138 -12.94 0.10 -6.08
N ASP A 139 -13.53 -0.96 -6.63
CA ASP A 139 -13.24 -2.33 -6.26
C ASP A 139 -11.89 -2.78 -6.83
N SER A 140 -10.99 -3.19 -5.96
CA SER A 140 -9.61 -3.55 -6.28
C SER A 140 -9.54 -4.74 -7.26
N PRO A 141 -10.24 -5.89 -7.05
CA PRO A 141 -10.22 -7.01 -7.98
C PRO A 141 -10.78 -6.65 -9.38
N THR A 142 -11.77 -5.77 -9.43
CA THR A 142 -12.31 -5.28 -10.71
C THR A 142 -11.28 -4.51 -11.52
N LEU A 143 -10.44 -3.73 -10.84
CA LEU A 143 -9.34 -3.01 -11.48
C LEU A 143 -8.20 -3.96 -11.87
N ALA A 144 -7.83 -4.88 -10.98
CA ALA A 144 -6.77 -5.87 -11.22
C ALA A 144 -7.03 -6.69 -12.50
N ALA A 145 -8.29 -7.11 -12.72
CA ALA A 145 -8.70 -7.85 -13.92
C ALA A 145 -8.53 -7.08 -15.25
N ARG A 146 -8.22 -5.79 -15.17
CA ARG A 146 -7.99 -4.89 -16.33
C ARG A 146 -6.59 -4.29 -16.34
N TRP A 147 -5.77 -4.71 -15.39
CA TRP A 147 -4.40 -4.24 -15.26
C TRP A 147 -3.46 -5.10 -16.11
N ASP A 148 -2.57 -4.48 -16.85
CA ASP A 148 -1.64 -5.18 -17.77
C ASP A 148 -0.18 -4.70 -17.65
N ARG A 149 0.13 -3.88 -16.63
CA ARG A 149 1.45 -3.28 -16.47
C ARG A 149 2.20 -3.88 -15.28
N PRO A 150 3.53 -4.07 -15.39
CA PRO A 150 4.33 -4.50 -14.26
C PRO A 150 4.42 -3.42 -13.19
N LEU A 151 4.45 -3.86 -11.92
CA LEU A 151 4.56 -3.02 -10.73
C LEU A 151 5.93 -3.17 -10.10
N ALA A 152 6.52 -2.05 -9.69
CA ALA A 152 7.74 -2.06 -8.90
C ALA A 152 7.46 -2.43 -7.44
N PHE A 153 6.30 -2.02 -6.92
CA PHE A 153 5.86 -2.28 -5.55
C PHE A 153 4.35 -2.48 -5.51
N CYS A 154 3.91 -3.48 -4.76
CA CYS A 154 2.50 -3.72 -4.47
C CYS A 154 2.33 -3.90 -2.96
N PHE A 155 1.42 -3.15 -2.35
CA PHE A 155 1.07 -3.25 -0.94
C PHE A 155 -0.39 -3.70 -0.81
N ILE A 156 -0.62 -4.80 -0.08
CA ILE A 156 -1.94 -5.36 0.19
C ILE A 156 -2.28 -5.15 1.67
N ASP A 157 -3.27 -4.31 1.91
CA ASP A 157 -3.79 -3.92 3.23
C ASP A 157 -5.30 -3.67 3.15
N GLY A 158 -5.98 -4.50 2.36
CA GLY A 158 -7.43 -4.45 2.15
C GLY A 158 -8.22 -5.16 3.25
N GLY A 159 -9.43 -5.62 2.92
CA GLY A 159 -10.26 -6.36 3.87
C GLY A 159 -9.67 -7.72 4.25
N HIS A 160 -9.74 -8.07 5.55
CA HIS A 160 -9.16 -9.29 6.11
C HIS A 160 -10.08 -10.51 6.05
N GLY A 161 -11.27 -10.39 5.44
CA GLY A 161 -12.11 -11.55 5.11
C GLY A 161 -11.42 -12.46 4.10
N GLU A 162 -11.72 -13.77 4.13
CA GLU A 162 -11.08 -14.76 3.26
C GLU A 162 -11.19 -14.40 1.77
N GLU A 163 -12.42 -14.16 1.30
CA GLU A 163 -12.68 -13.89 -0.12
C GLU A 163 -12.00 -12.60 -0.62
N PRO A 164 -12.17 -11.41 0.02
CA PRO A 164 -11.54 -10.18 -0.45
C PRO A 164 -10.00 -10.24 -0.38
N ALA A 165 -9.40 -10.77 0.68
CA ALA A 165 -7.95 -10.88 0.80
C ALA A 165 -7.35 -11.73 -0.33
N TRP A 166 -7.93 -12.91 -0.61
CA TRP A 166 -7.50 -13.75 -1.70
C TRP A 166 -7.77 -13.16 -3.09
N ALA A 167 -8.84 -12.38 -3.26
CA ALA A 167 -9.14 -11.71 -4.52
C ALA A 167 -8.08 -10.63 -4.83
N ASP A 168 -7.69 -9.84 -3.83
CA ASP A 168 -6.63 -8.85 -3.96
C ASP A 168 -5.28 -9.50 -4.26
N PHE A 169 -4.91 -10.53 -3.51
CA PHE A 169 -3.64 -11.23 -3.73
C PHE A 169 -3.55 -11.86 -5.13
N ARG A 170 -4.57 -12.62 -5.54
CA ARG A 170 -4.58 -13.28 -6.87
C ARG A 170 -4.66 -12.26 -8.01
N GLY A 171 -5.31 -11.12 -7.76
CA GLY A 171 -5.42 -10.06 -8.75
C GLY A 171 -4.12 -9.28 -8.93
N TRP A 172 -3.41 -8.96 -7.86
CA TRP A 172 -2.30 -8.01 -7.92
C TRP A 172 -0.91 -8.64 -7.86
N SER A 173 -0.73 -9.75 -7.13
CA SER A 173 0.60 -10.36 -7.02
C SER A 173 1.21 -10.76 -8.36
N PRO A 174 0.45 -11.21 -9.39
CA PRO A 174 1.03 -11.54 -10.69
C PRO A 174 1.66 -10.34 -11.42
N HIS A 175 1.19 -9.13 -11.12
CA HIS A 175 1.69 -7.91 -11.75
C HIS A 175 3.00 -7.38 -11.15
N VAL A 176 3.43 -7.87 -10.00
CA VAL A 176 4.73 -7.48 -9.43
C VAL A 176 5.84 -7.90 -10.40
N ALA A 177 6.67 -6.96 -10.81
CA ALA A 177 7.76 -7.21 -11.75
C ALA A 177 8.81 -8.17 -11.17
N LEU A 178 9.55 -8.87 -12.01
CA LEU A 178 10.75 -9.59 -11.59
C LEU A 178 11.72 -8.63 -10.90
N GLY A 179 12.11 -8.94 -9.67
CA GLY A 179 12.91 -8.06 -8.82
C GLY A 179 12.12 -6.96 -8.12
N GLY A 180 10.81 -6.86 -8.35
CA GLY A 180 9.89 -5.97 -7.62
C GLY A 180 9.49 -6.54 -6.26
N TRP A 181 8.70 -5.79 -5.51
CA TRP A 181 8.33 -6.12 -4.13
C TRP A 181 6.82 -6.23 -3.94
N LEU A 182 6.43 -7.19 -3.12
CA LEU A 182 5.09 -7.38 -2.56
C LEU A 182 5.17 -7.18 -1.05
N ALA A 183 4.36 -6.28 -0.50
CA ALA A 183 4.20 -6.11 0.93
C ALA A 183 2.78 -6.52 1.34
N ILE A 184 2.65 -7.21 2.47
CA ILE A 184 1.36 -7.66 3.04
C ILE A 184 1.33 -7.23 4.51
N HIS A 185 0.25 -6.57 4.91
CA HIS A 185 0.01 -6.15 6.29
C HIS A 185 -0.82 -7.18 7.06
N ASP A 186 -0.87 -7.02 8.39
CA ASP A 186 -1.63 -7.88 9.31
C ASP A 186 -1.31 -9.37 9.22
N VAL A 187 -0.06 -9.69 8.94
CA VAL A 187 0.45 -11.06 8.89
C VAL A 187 0.77 -11.53 10.30
N PHE A 188 -0.20 -12.17 10.96
CA PHE A 188 -0.08 -12.74 12.29
C PHE A 188 0.07 -14.26 12.20
N PRO A 189 1.26 -14.82 12.59
CA PRO A 189 1.45 -16.28 12.62
C PRO A 189 0.53 -16.99 13.62
N ASP A 190 0.29 -16.37 14.79
CA ASP A 190 -0.65 -16.87 15.78
C ASP A 190 -2.07 -16.35 15.49
N PRO A 191 -3.07 -17.22 15.28
CA PRO A 191 -4.44 -16.79 15.04
C PRO A 191 -5.08 -16.01 16.21
N ALA A 192 -4.47 -16.06 17.40
CA ALA A 192 -4.94 -15.28 18.54
C ALA A 192 -4.59 -13.79 18.44
N ASP A 193 -3.60 -13.43 17.61
CA ASP A 193 -3.11 -12.07 17.46
C ASP A 193 -3.85 -11.29 16.35
N GLY A 194 -4.52 -11.98 15.41
CA GLY A 194 -5.21 -11.32 14.31
C GLY A 194 -5.84 -12.27 13.29
N GLY A 195 -6.39 -11.70 12.22
CA GLY A 195 -7.04 -12.42 11.15
C GLY A 195 -6.11 -13.39 10.40
N ARG A 196 -6.66 -14.51 9.97
CA ARG A 196 -5.89 -15.59 9.34
C ARG A 196 -5.51 -15.34 7.87
N PRO A 197 -6.39 -14.74 7.04
CA PRO A 197 -6.12 -14.64 5.59
C PRO A 197 -4.81 -13.96 5.24
N PRO A 198 -4.38 -12.81 5.79
CA PRO A 198 -3.09 -12.20 5.42
C PRO A 198 -1.87 -13.12 5.64
N TYR A 199 -1.88 -13.92 6.72
CA TYR A 199 -0.84 -14.92 6.95
C TYR A 199 -0.85 -16.02 5.89
N GLU A 200 -2.03 -16.44 5.45
CA GLU A 200 -2.16 -17.46 4.38
C GLU A 200 -1.69 -16.94 3.04
N LEU A 201 -1.96 -15.67 2.71
CA LEU A 201 -1.43 -15.02 1.51
C LEU A 201 0.11 -15.00 1.52
N TYR A 202 0.69 -14.63 2.68
CA TYR A 202 2.14 -14.63 2.86
C TYR A 202 2.74 -16.03 2.67
N CYS A 203 2.15 -17.07 3.28
CA CYS A 203 2.60 -18.46 3.10
C CYS A 203 2.47 -18.88 1.63
N ALA A 204 1.33 -18.60 0.98
CA ALA A 204 1.12 -18.94 -0.42
C ALA A 204 2.13 -18.25 -1.35
N ALA A 205 2.49 -17.00 -1.08
CA ALA A 205 3.52 -16.30 -1.84
C ALA A 205 4.87 -16.99 -1.74
N LEU A 206 5.28 -17.44 -0.54
CA LEU A 206 6.53 -18.18 -0.35
C LEU A 206 6.47 -19.58 -0.98
N ASP A 207 5.38 -20.31 -0.77
CA ASP A 207 5.17 -21.67 -1.26
C ASP A 207 5.13 -21.74 -2.80
N SER A 208 4.74 -20.63 -3.46
CA SER A 208 4.78 -20.54 -4.93
C SER A 208 6.19 -20.64 -5.50
N GLY A 209 7.22 -20.33 -4.71
CA GLY A 209 8.60 -20.18 -5.19
C GLY A 209 8.83 -18.94 -6.07
N GLU A 210 7.82 -18.10 -6.24
CA GLU A 210 7.93 -16.86 -7.02
C GLU A 210 8.49 -15.71 -6.19
N PHE A 211 8.32 -15.78 -4.87
CA PHE A 211 8.75 -14.75 -3.92
C PHE A 211 9.67 -15.31 -2.85
N THR A 212 10.54 -14.45 -2.32
CA THR A 212 11.34 -14.70 -1.12
C THR A 212 11.14 -13.58 -0.13
N GLU A 213 11.22 -13.86 1.17
CA GLU A 213 11.15 -12.84 2.19
C GLU A 213 12.33 -11.88 2.08
N ASP A 214 12.08 -10.57 2.10
CA ASP A 214 13.06 -9.48 2.05
C ASP A 214 13.11 -8.70 3.37
N GLY A 215 12.07 -8.79 4.19
CA GLY A 215 12.02 -8.18 5.51
C GLY A 215 10.69 -8.31 6.21
N ALA A 216 10.71 -8.08 7.53
CA ALA A 216 9.53 -8.06 8.39
C ALA A 216 9.67 -6.98 9.47
N CYS A 217 8.55 -6.37 9.85
CA CYS A 217 8.44 -5.46 10.98
C CYS A 217 7.04 -5.60 11.55
N GLY A 218 6.91 -5.95 12.84
CA GLY A 218 5.60 -6.22 13.43
C GLY A 218 4.77 -7.22 12.62
N SER A 219 3.61 -6.81 12.15
CA SER A 219 2.73 -7.59 11.28
C SER A 219 3.01 -7.41 9.77
N LEU A 220 3.83 -6.44 9.38
CA LEU A 220 4.22 -6.22 8.00
C LEU A 220 5.21 -7.29 7.51
N ARG A 221 4.94 -7.87 6.35
CA ARG A 221 5.88 -8.73 5.61
C ARG A 221 6.19 -8.14 4.25
N VAL A 222 7.47 -8.13 3.91
CA VAL A 222 7.95 -7.63 2.62
C VAL A 222 8.63 -8.76 1.88
N LEU A 223 8.18 -9.01 0.67
CA LEU A 223 8.61 -10.10 -0.19
C LEU A 223 9.20 -9.52 -1.48
N ARG A 224 10.21 -10.18 -2.02
CA ARG A 224 10.80 -9.83 -3.31
C ARG A 224 10.48 -10.91 -4.35
N ARG A 225 10.03 -10.50 -5.53
CA ARG A 225 9.79 -11.44 -6.63
C ARG A 225 11.12 -11.90 -7.23
N ILE A 226 11.34 -13.22 -7.25
CA ILE A 226 12.55 -13.86 -7.74
C ILE A 226 12.34 -14.66 -9.03
N THR A 227 11.11 -15.03 -9.35
CA THR A 227 10.71 -15.68 -10.60
C THR A 227 9.37 -15.14 -11.09
N LEU A 228 9.13 -15.19 -12.41
CA LEU A 228 7.81 -14.86 -12.97
C LEU A 228 6.88 -16.07 -12.85
N PRO A 229 5.55 -15.86 -12.82
CA PRO A 229 4.56 -16.93 -12.88
C PRO A 229 4.81 -17.84 -14.10
N GLY A 230 4.71 -19.17 -13.88
CA GLY A 230 4.85 -20.14 -14.95
C GLY A 230 3.65 -20.18 -15.91
#